data_6eb0d8580203c523f7e41a23291a8204
#
_entry.id   6eb0d8580203c523f7e41a23291a8204
#
_cell.length_a   1.000
_cell.length_b   1.000
_cell.length_c   1.000
_cell.angle_alpha   90.00
_cell.angle_beta   90.00
_cell.angle_gamma   90.00
#
_symmetry.space_group_name_H-M   'P 1'
#
loop_
_entity.id
_entity.type
_entity.pdbx_description
1 polymer ?
#
loop_
_entity_poly.entity_id
_entity_poly.type
_entity_poly.pdbx_seq_one_letter_code
_entity_poly.pdbx_strand_id
1 'polypeptide(L)'
;MRNHPSILLSSTERRVIFHMGRRDGNGMVRARRRRRRTVGTRLAVAGAVAVGLLLMGARWVAEWPSGGIDTLVVQEEAQPVSPDAVSPPASDPAADKPAADDWRLLLVNPWNPLPEGYEATLVKLKNGLFVDERCYPALQEMMDDCRAAGLSPVICSAYRSTDRQERLYNNQVDKLLALGYARAEAETEAAKAVAVPGTSEHQLGLAVDIVDLNNQNLNESQEETAVQKWLMDHSWEYGFILRYPGGKSETTGIIYEPWHYRYVGQAAAREIYTQGLCLEEYLESETAR
;
A
#
# COMPACT_ATOMS: atom_id res chain seq x y z
N MET A 1 -43.43 -32.75 36.34
CA MET A 1 -42.74 -33.88 37.04
C MET A 1 -41.26 -33.87 36.69
N ARG A 2 -40.44 -33.70 37.74
CA ARG A 2 -39.05 -34.14 37.93
C ARG A 2 -38.00 -33.67 36.95
N ASN A 3 -36.85 -33.19 37.27
CA ASN A 3 -36.13 -32.73 38.46
C ASN A 3 -34.76 -32.24 37.97
N HIS A 4 -34.34 -31.10 38.45
CA HIS A 4 -32.93 -30.70 38.45
C HIS A 4 -32.09 -31.61 39.37
N PRO A 5 -30.78 -31.66 39.19
CA PRO A 5 -29.97 -31.07 40.23
C PRO A 5 -28.80 -30.21 39.78
N SER A 6 -28.63 -29.13 40.52
CA SER A 6 -27.46 -28.29 40.66
C SER A 6 -26.27 -29.03 41.27
N ILE A 7 -25.02 -28.76 40.86
CA ILE A 7 -23.82 -29.11 41.59
C ILE A 7 -22.99 -27.85 41.81
N LEU A 8 -22.70 -27.65 43.08
CA LEU A 8 -22.00 -26.55 43.71
C LEU A 8 -20.50 -26.55 43.45
N LEU A 9 -19.95 -25.37 43.38
CA LEU A 9 -18.54 -25.01 43.46
C LEU A 9 -17.88 -25.39 44.77
N SER A 10 -16.61 -25.85 44.73
CA SER A 10 -15.71 -25.92 45.87
C SER A 10 -14.47 -25.07 45.61
N SER A 11 -14.33 -24.03 46.39
CA SER A 11 -13.16 -23.18 46.52
C SER A 11 -12.12 -23.87 47.38
N THR A 12 -10.86 -23.88 46.97
CA THR A 12 -9.73 -24.28 47.82
C THR A 12 -8.70 -23.17 47.86
N GLU A 13 -8.76 -22.40 48.91
CA GLU A 13 -7.68 -21.50 49.34
C GLU A 13 -6.44 -22.32 49.72
N ARG A 14 -5.27 -21.98 49.26
CA ARG A 14 -3.99 -22.41 49.82
C ARG A 14 -3.26 -21.23 50.45
N ARG A 15 -3.25 -21.25 51.76
CA ARG A 15 -2.41 -20.41 52.61
C ARG A 15 -0.94 -20.73 52.36
N VAL A 16 -0.14 -19.70 52.11
CA VAL A 16 1.32 -19.77 52.14
C VAL A 16 1.78 -19.40 53.54
N ILE A 17 2.44 -20.34 54.21
CA ILE A 17 3.04 -20.17 55.52
C ILE A 17 4.42 -19.53 55.37
N PHE A 18 4.62 -18.40 56.04
CA PHE A 18 5.92 -17.76 56.20
C PHE A 18 6.77 -18.54 57.20
N HIS A 19 7.96 -18.98 56.77
CA HIS A 19 9.01 -19.43 57.70
C HIS A 19 10.10 -18.35 57.72
N MET A 20 10.25 -17.73 58.87
CA MET A 20 11.39 -16.91 59.25
C MET A 20 12.59 -17.79 59.52
N GLY A 21 13.66 -17.70 58.74
CA GLY A 21 14.96 -18.32 58.96
C GLY A 21 16.06 -17.29 59.03
N ARG A 22 16.88 -17.39 60.06
CA ARG A 22 17.91 -16.51 60.60
C ARG A 22 18.97 -16.03 59.58
N ARG A 23 19.48 -14.85 59.88
CA ARG A 23 20.64 -14.20 59.26
C ARG A 23 21.92 -15.03 59.44
N ASP A 24 22.67 -15.19 58.31
CA ASP A 24 24.14 -15.24 58.37
C ASP A 24 24.68 -14.43 57.19
N GLY A 25 25.57 -13.49 57.50
CA GLY A 25 26.18 -12.57 56.57
C GLY A 25 27.29 -13.25 55.76
N ASN A 26 27.33 -13.01 54.49
CA ASN A 26 28.47 -12.97 53.56
C ASN A 26 28.17 -13.47 52.14
N GLY A 27 26.92 -13.31 51.64
CA GLY A 27 26.62 -13.77 50.28
C GLY A 27 26.09 -12.72 49.31
N MET A 28 25.98 -11.45 49.68
CA MET A 28 25.11 -10.48 48.95
C MET A 28 25.82 -9.50 47.99
N VAL A 29 27.07 -9.69 47.67
CA VAL A 29 27.81 -8.74 46.81
C VAL A 29 28.06 -9.27 45.37
N ARG A 30 27.97 -10.60 45.15
CA ARG A 30 28.24 -11.17 43.80
C ARG A 30 27.03 -11.33 42.87
N ALA A 31 25.81 -11.28 43.36
CA ALA A 31 24.60 -11.50 42.55
C ALA A 31 24.12 -10.21 41.82
N ARG A 32 24.45 -9.00 42.29
CA ARG A 32 24.00 -7.73 41.70
C ARG A 32 24.78 -7.29 40.44
N ARG A 33 25.98 -7.86 40.20
CA ARG A 33 26.79 -7.47 39.02
C ARG A 33 26.45 -8.25 37.74
N ARG A 34 25.85 -9.43 37.86
CA ARG A 34 25.50 -10.26 36.69
C ARG A 34 24.16 -9.89 36.03
N ARG A 35 23.21 -9.33 36.81
CA ARG A 35 21.88 -8.95 36.26
C ARG A 35 21.89 -7.61 35.47
N ARG A 36 22.86 -6.75 35.76
CA ARG A 36 22.97 -5.48 35.02
C ARG A 36 23.62 -5.59 33.64
N ARG A 37 24.38 -6.64 33.36
CA ARG A 37 25.01 -6.84 32.04
C ARG A 37 24.06 -7.45 30.98
N THR A 38 23.08 -8.23 31.40
CA THR A 38 22.13 -8.86 30.45
C THR A 38 21.00 -7.93 30.01
N VAL A 39 20.61 -6.95 30.84
CA VAL A 39 19.59 -5.96 30.45
C VAL A 39 20.17 -4.90 29.53
N GLY A 40 21.43 -4.51 29.73
CA GLY A 40 22.10 -3.55 28.85
C GLY A 40 22.36 -4.05 27.43
N THR A 41 22.67 -5.36 27.29
CA THR A 41 22.91 -5.96 25.97
C THR A 41 21.63 -6.18 25.17
N ARG A 42 20.50 -6.45 25.82
CA ARG A 42 19.21 -6.58 25.13
C ARG A 42 18.63 -5.24 24.66
N LEU A 43 18.84 -4.17 25.43
CA LEU A 43 18.46 -2.81 25.03
C LEU A 43 19.39 -2.23 23.94
N ALA A 44 20.66 -2.61 23.91
CA ALA A 44 21.58 -2.18 22.86
C ALA A 44 21.30 -2.87 21.51
N VAL A 45 20.84 -4.13 21.52
CA VAL A 45 20.45 -4.84 20.29
C VAL A 45 19.11 -4.30 19.76
N ALA A 46 18.13 -4.01 20.62
CA ALA A 46 16.85 -3.43 20.20
C ALA A 46 17.03 -1.98 19.66
N GLY A 47 17.93 -1.18 20.25
CA GLY A 47 18.25 0.16 19.77
C GLY A 47 19.02 0.15 18.44
N ALA A 48 19.88 -0.84 18.22
CA ALA A 48 20.62 -0.98 16.96
C ALA A 48 19.72 -1.40 15.77
N VAL A 49 18.70 -2.23 16.03
CA VAL A 49 17.72 -2.65 15.03
C VAL A 49 16.80 -1.46 14.67
N ALA A 50 16.31 -0.70 15.64
CA ALA A 50 15.46 0.47 15.38
C ALA A 50 16.19 1.60 14.63
N VAL A 51 17.48 1.86 14.95
CA VAL A 51 18.31 2.84 14.23
C VAL A 51 18.72 2.29 12.84
N GLY A 52 18.89 0.97 12.70
CA GLY A 52 19.13 0.32 11.40
C GLY A 52 17.95 0.47 10.45
N LEU A 53 16.72 0.34 10.93
CA LEU A 53 15.50 0.51 10.12
C LEU A 53 15.30 1.96 9.69
N LEU A 54 15.58 2.95 10.54
CA LEU A 54 15.50 4.38 10.20
C LEU A 54 16.59 4.82 9.21
N LEU A 55 17.79 4.23 9.28
CA LEU A 55 18.87 4.54 8.33
C LEU A 55 18.73 3.75 7.01
N MET A 56 17.99 2.63 7.00
CA MET A 56 17.73 1.87 5.78
C MET A 56 16.59 2.45 4.96
N GLY A 57 15.57 3.06 5.55
CA GLY A 57 14.57 3.81 4.82
C GLY A 57 15.19 4.91 3.93
N ALA A 58 16.26 5.57 4.39
CA ALA A 58 16.95 6.60 3.64
C ALA A 58 17.96 6.09 2.58
N ARG A 59 18.37 4.80 2.62
CA ARG A 59 19.32 4.23 1.65
C ARG A 59 18.66 3.44 0.51
N TRP A 60 17.39 3.18 0.61
CA TRP A 60 16.65 2.40 -0.38
C TRP A 60 16.40 3.10 -1.71
N VAL A 61 16.67 4.38 -1.78
CA VAL A 61 16.40 5.23 -2.93
C VAL A 61 17.57 5.35 -3.90
N ALA A 62 18.78 4.95 -3.51
CA ALA A 62 19.99 5.38 -4.22
C ALA A 62 20.44 4.49 -5.40
N GLU A 63 19.83 3.30 -5.63
CA GLU A 63 20.32 2.40 -6.69
C GLU A 63 19.18 1.75 -7.48
N TRP A 64 18.34 2.57 -8.10
CA TRP A 64 17.68 2.15 -9.32
C TRP A 64 18.73 2.31 -10.44
N PRO A 65 19.09 1.27 -11.22
CA PRO A 65 19.95 1.46 -12.36
C PRO A 65 19.24 2.46 -13.28
N SER A 66 19.82 3.62 -13.44
CA SER A 66 19.48 4.61 -14.44
C SER A 66 19.82 4.01 -15.82
N GLY A 67 18.93 3.12 -16.30
CA GLY A 67 18.85 2.85 -17.71
C GLY A 67 18.37 4.14 -18.35
N GLY A 68 19.29 4.88 -18.92
CA GLY A 68 19.01 6.13 -19.59
C GLY A 68 17.89 5.93 -20.60
N ILE A 69 16.80 6.65 -20.38
CA ILE A 69 15.79 6.86 -21.43
C ILE A 69 16.41 7.92 -22.31
N ASP A 70 16.93 7.50 -23.48
CA ASP A 70 17.32 8.42 -24.54
C ASP A 70 16.12 9.32 -24.86
N THR A 71 16.25 10.57 -24.47
CA THR A 71 15.28 11.62 -24.74
C THR A 71 15.42 12.01 -26.21
N LEU A 72 14.72 11.31 -27.08
CA LEU A 72 14.47 11.83 -28.44
C LEU A 72 13.42 12.94 -28.31
N VAL A 73 13.91 14.16 -28.20
CA VAL A 73 13.10 15.38 -28.39
C VAL A 73 12.80 15.49 -29.87
N VAL A 74 11.61 15.03 -30.26
CA VAL A 74 11.03 15.40 -31.55
C VAL A 74 10.22 16.66 -31.30
N GLN A 75 10.76 17.78 -31.73
CA GLN A 75 10.00 19.04 -31.91
C GLN A 75 9.05 18.84 -33.06
N GLU A 76 7.76 18.71 -32.81
CA GLU A 76 6.71 18.82 -33.79
C GLU A 76 5.97 20.13 -33.53
N GLU A 77 6.02 21.03 -34.51
CA GLU A 77 5.37 22.34 -34.50
C GLU A 77 3.85 22.19 -34.37
N ALA A 78 3.30 22.78 -33.32
CA ALA A 78 1.86 22.85 -33.10
C ALA A 78 1.20 23.81 -34.06
N GLN A 79 0.34 23.30 -34.93
CA GLN A 79 -0.64 24.14 -35.68
C GLN A 79 -1.85 24.42 -34.76
N PRO A 80 -2.43 25.64 -34.80
CA PRO A 80 -3.57 25.99 -33.97
C PRO A 80 -4.85 25.38 -34.57
N VAL A 81 -5.46 24.46 -33.81
CA VAL A 81 -6.83 23.98 -34.04
C VAL A 81 -7.79 24.80 -33.19
N SER A 82 -8.79 25.40 -33.86
CA SER A 82 -9.86 26.17 -33.22
C SER A 82 -10.64 25.35 -32.19
N PRO A 83 -11.11 25.99 -31.09
CA PRO A 83 -11.87 25.32 -30.09
C PRO A 83 -13.36 25.25 -30.46
N ASP A 84 -13.79 24.14 -31.04
CA ASP A 84 -15.20 23.78 -30.94
C ASP A 84 -15.38 23.00 -29.64
N ALA A 85 -15.93 23.69 -28.64
CA ALA A 85 -16.25 23.14 -27.31
C ALA A 85 -17.37 22.10 -27.45
N VAL A 86 -17.00 20.84 -27.54
CA VAL A 86 -17.91 19.75 -27.20
C VAL A 86 -17.75 19.52 -25.70
N SER A 87 -18.65 20.09 -24.90
CA SER A 87 -18.80 19.73 -23.50
C SER A 87 -19.09 18.24 -23.41
N PRO A 88 -18.36 17.47 -22.57
CA PRO A 88 -18.72 16.08 -22.33
C PRO A 88 -20.12 16.03 -21.71
N PRO A 89 -20.94 15.00 -22.02
CA PRO A 89 -22.25 14.86 -21.40
C PRO A 89 -22.06 14.75 -19.89
N ALA A 90 -22.72 15.61 -19.13
CA ALA A 90 -22.78 15.54 -17.67
C ALA A 90 -23.31 14.14 -17.31
N SER A 91 -22.46 13.27 -16.79
CA SER A 91 -22.86 11.99 -16.26
C SER A 91 -23.75 12.24 -15.03
N ASP A 92 -24.96 11.72 -15.07
CA ASP A 92 -25.92 11.80 -13.97
C ASP A 92 -25.33 11.03 -12.77
N PRO A 93 -25.01 11.67 -11.64
CA PRO A 93 -24.41 10.99 -10.49
C PRO A 93 -25.31 9.94 -9.85
N ALA A 94 -26.59 9.87 -10.23
CA ALA A 94 -27.53 8.85 -9.75
C ALA A 94 -27.46 7.53 -10.54
N ALA A 95 -26.82 7.51 -11.71
CA ALA A 95 -26.78 6.32 -12.59
C ALA A 95 -25.61 5.35 -12.27
N ASP A 96 -24.71 5.69 -11.34
CA ASP A 96 -23.43 4.99 -11.14
C ASP A 96 -23.36 4.22 -9.80
N LYS A 97 -24.49 3.81 -9.22
CA LYS A 97 -24.45 2.95 -8.02
C LYS A 97 -23.86 1.59 -8.41
N PRO A 98 -22.78 1.15 -7.75
CA PRO A 98 -22.09 -0.09 -8.11
C PRO A 98 -23.03 -1.30 -8.05
N ALA A 99 -23.03 -2.12 -9.11
CA ALA A 99 -23.64 -3.45 -9.08
C ALA A 99 -22.72 -4.41 -8.31
N ALA A 100 -23.27 -5.50 -7.77
CA ALA A 100 -22.51 -6.49 -7.00
C ALA A 100 -21.37 -7.15 -7.78
N ASP A 101 -21.40 -7.08 -9.11
CA ASP A 101 -20.40 -7.60 -10.05
C ASP A 101 -19.65 -6.50 -10.81
N ASP A 102 -19.56 -5.30 -10.23
CA ASP A 102 -18.89 -4.17 -10.86
C ASP A 102 -17.38 -4.44 -10.99
N TRP A 103 -16.90 -4.54 -12.22
CA TRP A 103 -15.49 -4.78 -12.54
C TRP A 103 -14.55 -3.73 -11.92
N ARG A 104 -15.03 -2.50 -11.69
CA ARG A 104 -14.28 -1.41 -11.07
C ARG A 104 -13.93 -1.71 -9.62
N LEU A 105 -14.78 -2.49 -8.95
CA LEU A 105 -14.69 -2.83 -7.53
C LEU A 105 -14.09 -4.21 -7.28
N LEU A 106 -13.59 -4.89 -8.31
CA LEU A 106 -12.91 -6.17 -8.14
C LEU A 106 -11.74 -6.02 -7.17
N LEU A 107 -11.87 -6.61 -5.98
CA LEU A 107 -10.85 -6.56 -4.94
C LEU A 107 -9.74 -7.56 -5.25
N VAL A 108 -8.51 -7.06 -5.34
CA VAL A 108 -7.30 -7.87 -5.44
C VAL A 108 -6.33 -7.42 -4.37
N ASN A 109 -6.01 -8.32 -3.44
CA ASN A 109 -5.09 -8.07 -2.32
C ASN A 109 -4.53 -9.42 -1.83
N PRO A 110 -3.71 -9.50 -0.76
CA PRO A 110 -3.12 -10.76 -0.28
C PRO A 110 -4.13 -11.88 0.01
N TRP A 111 -5.37 -11.56 0.33
CA TRP A 111 -6.43 -12.51 0.69
C TRP A 111 -7.42 -12.78 -0.46
N ASN A 112 -7.43 -11.91 -1.48
CA ASN A 112 -8.31 -11.99 -2.63
C ASN A 112 -7.44 -11.99 -3.90
N PRO A 113 -7.00 -13.15 -4.38
CA PRO A 113 -6.16 -13.23 -5.57
C PRO A 113 -6.95 -12.87 -6.83
N LEU A 114 -6.21 -12.48 -7.86
CA LEU A 114 -6.75 -12.24 -9.19
C LEU A 114 -7.55 -13.47 -9.68
N PRO A 115 -8.78 -13.30 -10.21
CA PRO A 115 -9.56 -14.42 -10.73
C PRO A 115 -8.80 -15.21 -11.79
N GLU A 116 -8.96 -16.52 -11.79
CA GLU A 116 -8.35 -17.39 -12.81
C GLU A 116 -8.85 -16.99 -14.21
N GLY A 117 -7.91 -16.85 -15.14
CA GLY A 117 -8.22 -16.45 -16.51
C GLY A 117 -8.57 -14.98 -16.68
N TYR A 118 -8.35 -14.11 -15.67
CA TYR A 118 -8.56 -12.69 -15.83
C TYR A 118 -7.63 -12.10 -16.89
N GLU A 119 -8.22 -11.42 -17.86
CA GLU A 119 -7.49 -10.69 -18.91
C GLU A 119 -8.00 -9.25 -18.98
N ALA A 120 -7.09 -8.28 -18.85
CA ALA A 120 -7.39 -6.86 -19.03
C ALA A 120 -7.34 -6.49 -20.52
N THR A 121 -8.31 -5.73 -21.00
CA THR A 121 -8.22 -5.11 -22.33
C THR A 121 -7.37 -3.85 -22.21
N LEU A 122 -6.15 -3.89 -22.74
CA LEU A 122 -5.14 -2.89 -22.50
C LEU A 122 -5.02 -1.85 -23.62
N VAL A 123 -4.89 -0.58 -23.24
CA VAL A 123 -4.50 0.51 -24.12
C VAL A 123 -3.09 1.01 -23.76
N LYS A 124 -2.33 1.39 -24.79
CA LYS A 124 -0.96 1.87 -24.62
C LYS A 124 -0.94 3.37 -24.35
N LEU A 125 -0.27 3.77 -23.28
CA LEU A 125 -0.01 5.18 -22.94
C LEU A 125 1.14 5.75 -23.81
N LYS A 126 1.24 7.09 -23.88
CA LYS A 126 2.31 7.78 -24.63
C LYS A 126 3.73 7.40 -24.18
N ASN A 127 3.91 7.10 -22.87
CA ASN A 127 5.19 6.66 -22.32
C ASN A 127 5.48 5.16 -22.48
N GLY A 128 4.65 4.43 -23.22
CA GLY A 128 4.83 3.01 -23.53
C GLY A 128 4.27 2.04 -22.50
N LEU A 129 3.78 2.52 -21.36
CA LEU A 129 3.07 1.70 -20.37
C LEU A 129 1.65 1.36 -20.88
N PHE A 130 0.95 0.48 -20.15
CA PHE A 130 -0.40 0.05 -20.51
C PHE A 130 -1.32 0.19 -19.30
N VAL A 131 -2.61 0.48 -19.56
CA VAL A 131 -3.69 0.45 -18.57
C VAL A 131 -4.91 -0.22 -19.17
N ASP A 132 -5.90 -0.59 -18.36
CA ASP A 132 -7.20 -1.05 -18.84
C ASP A 132 -7.87 0.10 -19.63
N GLU A 133 -8.38 -0.21 -20.83
CA GLU A 133 -8.95 0.79 -21.74
C GLU A 133 -10.14 1.54 -21.10
N ARG A 134 -10.87 0.89 -20.21
CA ARG A 134 -12.07 1.44 -19.55
C ARG A 134 -11.74 2.54 -18.55
N CYS A 135 -10.57 2.53 -17.92
CA CYS A 135 -10.15 3.61 -17.00
C CYS A 135 -9.31 4.70 -17.70
N TYR A 136 -8.89 4.46 -18.95
CA TYR A 136 -7.98 5.38 -19.66
C TYR A 136 -8.51 6.80 -19.82
N PRO A 137 -9.79 7.04 -20.21
CA PRO A 137 -10.30 8.42 -20.34
C PRO A 137 -10.22 9.21 -19.04
N ALA A 138 -10.63 8.62 -17.93
CA ALA A 138 -10.56 9.23 -16.60
C ALA A 138 -9.11 9.49 -16.14
N LEU A 139 -8.20 8.55 -16.42
CA LEU A 139 -6.78 8.73 -16.15
C LEU A 139 -6.20 9.89 -16.96
N GLN A 140 -6.55 9.99 -18.22
CA GLN A 140 -6.06 11.07 -19.08
C GLN A 140 -6.55 12.44 -18.59
N GLU A 141 -7.83 12.57 -18.27
CA GLU A 141 -8.42 13.79 -17.72
C GLU A 141 -7.72 14.20 -16.42
N MET A 142 -7.59 13.29 -15.46
CA MET A 142 -6.87 13.53 -14.19
C MET A 142 -5.44 14.04 -14.42
N MET A 143 -4.70 13.40 -15.31
CA MET A 143 -3.32 13.77 -15.60
C MET A 143 -3.21 15.12 -16.32
N ASP A 144 -4.17 15.44 -17.19
CA ASP A 144 -4.19 16.70 -17.93
C ASP A 144 -4.58 17.87 -17.01
N ASP A 145 -5.54 17.70 -16.12
CA ASP A 145 -5.94 18.71 -15.13
C ASP A 145 -4.83 18.95 -14.10
N CYS A 146 -4.15 17.89 -13.64
CA CYS A 146 -2.97 18.03 -12.80
C CYS A 146 -1.89 18.87 -13.49
N ARG A 147 -1.66 18.68 -14.80
CA ARG A 147 -0.73 19.51 -15.58
C ARG A 147 -1.24 20.93 -15.78
N ALA A 148 -2.55 21.12 -16.00
CA ALA A 148 -3.17 22.44 -16.11
C ALA A 148 -3.05 23.24 -14.81
N ALA A 149 -2.97 22.57 -13.66
CA ALA A 149 -2.63 23.17 -12.35
C ALA A 149 -1.15 23.57 -12.23
N GLY A 150 -0.34 23.44 -13.29
CA GLY A 150 1.08 23.80 -13.32
C GLY A 150 2.01 22.74 -12.72
N LEU A 151 1.53 21.51 -12.53
CA LEU A 151 2.26 20.41 -11.95
C LEU A 151 2.83 19.46 -13.03
N SER A 152 3.75 18.58 -12.64
CA SER A 152 4.43 17.69 -13.58
C SER A 152 4.31 16.22 -13.14
N PRO A 153 3.09 15.63 -13.20
CA PRO A 153 2.89 14.23 -12.83
C PRO A 153 3.47 13.28 -13.88
N VAL A 154 4.11 12.20 -13.42
CA VAL A 154 4.69 11.15 -14.26
C VAL A 154 4.14 9.79 -13.82
N ILE A 155 3.52 9.04 -14.73
CA ILE A 155 3.16 7.64 -14.52
C ILE A 155 4.45 6.81 -14.68
N CYS A 156 4.97 6.25 -13.59
CA CYS A 156 6.19 5.46 -13.60
C CYS A 156 5.93 3.95 -13.63
N SER A 157 4.70 3.52 -13.28
CA SER A 157 4.26 2.12 -13.39
C SER A 157 2.76 2.09 -13.65
N ALA A 158 2.30 1.04 -14.36
CA ALA A 158 0.90 0.83 -14.67
C ALA A 158 0.64 -0.69 -14.77
N TYR A 159 -0.04 -1.21 -15.78
CA TYR A 159 -0.23 -2.65 -15.93
C TYR A 159 1.08 -3.44 -15.81
N ARG A 160 1.02 -4.55 -15.07
CA ARG A 160 2.13 -5.49 -14.91
C ARG A 160 1.65 -6.90 -15.25
N SER A 161 2.32 -7.59 -16.17
CA SER A 161 2.11 -9.02 -16.38
C SER A 161 2.55 -9.82 -15.13
N THR A 162 2.06 -11.04 -15.01
CA THR A 162 2.44 -11.96 -13.92
C THR A 162 3.96 -12.14 -13.85
N ASP A 163 4.63 -12.36 -14.99
CA ASP A 163 6.09 -12.51 -15.04
C ASP A 163 6.85 -11.26 -14.57
N ARG A 164 6.32 -10.05 -14.85
CA ARG A 164 6.92 -8.82 -14.35
C ARG A 164 6.72 -8.68 -12.85
N GLN A 165 5.54 -8.97 -12.34
CA GLN A 165 5.25 -8.93 -10.91
C GLN A 165 6.11 -9.93 -10.14
N GLU A 166 6.29 -11.14 -10.67
CA GLU A 166 7.17 -12.15 -10.09
C GLU A 166 8.61 -11.68 -10.00
N ARG A 167 9.15 -11.10 -11.07
CA ARG A 167 10.51 -10.53 -11.03
C ARG A 167 10.65 -9.42 -9.98
N LEU A 168 9.66 -8.54 -9.85
CA LEU A 168 9.69 -7.46 -8.86
C LEU A 168 9.64 -8.02 -7.44
N TYR A 169 8.76 -8.98 -7.18
CA TYR A 169 8.65 -9.63 -5.88
C TYR A 169 9.94 -10.37 -5.50
N ASN A 170 10.46 -11.20 -6.41
CA ASN A 170 11.69 -11.95 -6.16
C ASN A 170 12.90 -11.01 -5.94
N ASN A 171 13.02 -9.94 -6.70
CA ASN A 171 14.06 -8.93 -6.47
C ASN A 171 13.94 -8.29 -5.08
N GLN A 172 12.72 -8.08 -4.58
CA GLN A 172 12.50 -7.54 -3.24
C GLN A 172 12.90 -8.55 -2.15
N VAL A 173 12.54 -9.82 -2.32
CA VAL A 173 12.98 -10.92 -1.43
C VAL A 173 14.51 -11.01 -1.40
N ASP A 174 15.17 -11.00 -2.57
CA ASP A 174 16.61 -11.11 -2.66
C ASP A 174 17.34 -9.93 -1.98
N LYS A 175 16.79 -8.73 -2.08
CA LYS A 175 17.32 -7.56 -1.35
C LYS A 175 17.25 -7.77 0.18
N LEU A 176 16.14 -8.29 0.69
CA LEU A 176 16.00 -8.55 2.12
C LEU A 176 16.91 -9.69 2.58
N LEU A 177 17.07 -10.74 1.78
CA LEU A 177 18.06 -11.80 2.04
C LEU A 177 19.50 -11.25 2.11
N ALA A 178 19.85 -10.35 1.20
CA ALA A 178 21.16 -9.68 1.20
C ALA A 178 21.38 -8.80 2.44
N LEU A 179 20.29 -8.33 3.07
CA LEU A 179 20.33 -7.60 4.34
C LEU A 179 20.37 -8.52 5.57
N GLY A 180 20.33 -9.85 5.38
CA GLY A 180 20.47 -10.84 6.44
C GLY A 180 19.15 -11.35 7.04
N TYR A 181 18.01 -11.06 6.41
CA TYR A 181 16.71 -11.65 6.82
C TYR A 181 16.71 -13.15 6.54
N ALA A 182 16.03 -13.93 7.38
CA ALA A 182 15.73 -15.31 7.04
C ALA A 182 14.71 -15.35 5.87
N ARG A 183 14.73 -16.42 5.05
CA ARG A 183 13.89 -16.48 3.83
C ARG A 183 12.41 -16.24 4.11
N ALA A 184 11.82 -16.92 5.07
CA ALA A 184 10.40 -16.75 5.42
C ALA A 184 10.07 -15.31 5.88
N GLU A 185 10.98 -14.68 6.60
CA GLU A 185 10.85 -13.29 7.04
C GLU A 185 11.00 -12.33 5.84
N ALA A 186 11.98 -12.58 4.96
CA ALA A 186 12.18 -11.81 3.74
C ALA A 186 10.96 -11.87 2.81
N GLU A 187 10.35 -13.05 2.63
CA GLU A 187 9.13 -13.22 1.85
C GLU A 187 7.94 -12.48 2.47
N THR A 188 7.78 -12.54 3.79
CA THR A 188 6.72 -11.82 4.51
C THR A 188 6.89 -10.30 4.40
N GLU A 189 8.09 -9.79 4.61
CA GLU A 189 8.34 -8.34 4.53
C GLU A 189 8.31 -7.84 3.07
N ALA A 190 8.76 -8.63 2.11
CA ALA A 190 8.67 -8.30 0.69
C ALA A 190 7.21 -8.13 0.25
N ALA A 191 6.32 -9.03 0.69
CA ALA A 191 4.90 -9.03 0.34
C ALA A 191 4.16 -7.76 0.77
N LYS A 192 4.63 -7.08 1.82
CA LYS A 192 4.05 -5.81 2.28
C LYS A 192 4.38 -4.61 1.37
N ALA A 193 5.51 -4.67 0.65
CA ALA A 193 5.98 -3.58 -0.21
C ALA A 193 5.82 -3.90 -1.70
N VAL A 194 5.83 -5.18 -2.08
CA VAL A 194 5.61 -5.65 -3.45
C VAL A 194 4.68 -6.84 -3.38
N ALA A 195 3.45 -6.68 -3.80
CA ALA A 195 2.44 -7.73 -3.75
C ALA A 195 2.93 -9.04 -4.38
N VAL A 196 2.58 -10.16 -3.78
CA VAL A 196 2.83 -11.50 -4.32
C VAL A 196 2.18 -11.62 -5.72
N PRO A 197 2.83 -12.29 -6.70
CA PRO A 197 2.21 -12.51 -8.01
C PRO A 197 0.80 -13.10 -7.90
N GLY A 198 -0.13 -12.51 -8.62
CA GLY A 198 -1.56 -12.86 -8.52
C GLY A 198 -2.35 -12.09 -7.46
N THR A 199 -1.69 -11.23 -6.67
CA THR A 199 -2.37 -10.40 -5.65
C THR A 199 -2.11 -8.90 -5.83
N SER A 200 -1.60 -8.50 -7.02
CA SER A 200 -1.29 -7.10 -7.35
C SER A 200 -2.38 -6.47 -8.21
N GLU A 201 -2.88 -5.30 -7.82
CA GLU A 201 -3.85 -4.53 -8.61
C GLU A 201 -3.31 -4.03 -9.95
N HIS A 202 -1.99 -3.92 -10.11
CA HIS A 202 -1.39 -3.64 -11.40
C HIS A 202 -1.68 -4.73 -12.45
N GLN A 203 -1.96 -5.96 -12.02
CA GLN A 203 -2.35 -7.04 -12.94
C GLN A 203 -3.80 -6.91 -13.44
N LEU A 204 -4.62 -6.07 -12.77
CA LEU A 204 -5.95 -5.68 -13.28
C LEU A 204 -5.86 -4.65 -14.42
N GLY A 205 -4.76 -3.90 -14.51
CA GLY A 205 -4.66 -2.73 -15.38
C GLY A 205 -5.37 -1.49 -14.83
N LEU A 206 -5.91 -1.53 -13.61
CA LEU A 206 -6.69 -0.46 -12.99
C LEU A 206 -5.87 0.37 -11.98
N ALA A 207 -4.62 0.03 -11.75
CA ALA A 207 -3.73 0.75 -10.86
C ALA A 207 -2.57 1.41 -11.61
N VAL A 208 -2.18 2.60 -11.15
CA VAL A 208 -1.05 3.37 -11.65
C VAL A 208 -0.22 3.92 -10.49
N ASP A 209 1.11 3.89 -10.66
CA ASP A 209 2.03 4.59 -9.78
C ASP A 209 2.38 5.94 -10.43
N ILE A 210 2.06 7.04 -9.74
CA ILE A 210 2.29 8.41 -10.20
C ILE A 210 3.28 9.09 -9.26
N VAL A 211 4.29 9.73 -9.83
CA VAL A 211 5.31 10.47 -9.08
C VAL A 211 5.44 11.91 -9.61
N ASP A 212 6.09 12.78 -8.85
CA ASP A 212 6.49 14.10 -9.32
C ASP A 212 7.74 13.98 -10.20
N LEU A 213 7.78 14.71 -11.32
CA LEU A 213 8.93 14.72 -12.25
C LEU A 213 10.25 15.02 -11.53
N ASN A 214 10.23 15.88 -10.51
CA ASN A 214 11.42 16.29 -9.75
C ASN A 214 11.78 15.36 -8.58
N ASN A 215 10.87 14.45 -8.23
CA ASN A 215 11.08 13.39 -7.23
C ASN A 215 10.47 12.09 -7.76
N GLN A 216 11.28 11.23 -8.36
CA GLN A 216 10.82 9.96 -8.92
C GLN A 216 11.06 8.76 -8.00
N ASN A 217 11.33 9.01 -6.72
CA ASN A 217 11.52 7.96 -5.74
C ASN A 217 10.16 7.40 -5.28
N LEU A 218 10.00 6.08 -5.32
CA LEU A 218 8.83 5.41 -4.76
C LEU A 218 9.02 5.18 -3.26
N ASN A 219 8.83 6.23 -2.49
CA ASN A 219 8.87 6.24 -1.02
C ASN A 219 7.97 7.34 -0.45
N GLU A 220 7.85 7.39 0.87
CA GLU A 220 6.97 8.34 1.59
C GLU A 220 7.25 9.81 1.26
N SER A 221 8.47 10.17 0.77
CA SER A 221 8.76 11.56 0.39
C SER A 221 7.87 12.07 -0.76
N GLN A 222 7.17 11.19 -1.47
CA GLN A 222 6.19 11.57 -2.47
C GLN A 222 5.06 12.40 -1.86
N GLU A 223 4.58 12.10 -0.66
CA GLU A 223 3.45 12.82 -0.02
C GLU A 223 3.72 14.32 0.13
N GLU A 224 5.00 14.70 0.21
CA GLU A 224 5.40 16.11 0.33
C GLU A 224 5.43 16.86 -1.00
N THR A 225 5.37 16.15 -2.14
CA THR A 225 5.39 16.79 -3.47
C THR A 225 4.07 17.50 -3.76
N ALA A 226 4.13 18.54 -4.60
CA ALA A 226 2.93 19.26 -5.02
C ALA A 226 2.00 18.37 -5.87
N VAL A 227 2.58 17.45 -6.66
CA VAL A 227 1.81 16.48 -7.47
C VAL A 227 0.98 15.58 -6.56
N GLN A 228 1.59 14.99 -5.51
CA GLN A 228 0.86 14.08 -4.63
C GLN A 228 -0.21 14.81 -3.80
N LYS A 229 0.08 16.00 -3.31
CA LYS A 229 -0.92 16.81 -2.60
C LYS A 229 -2.14 17.07 -3.48
N TRP A 230 -1.92 17.45 -4.74
CA TRP A 230 -3.01 17.63 -5.70
C TRP A 230 -3.77 16.31 -5.96
N LEU A 231 -3.06 15.21 -6.21
CA LEU A 231 -3.69 13.93 -6.47
C LEU A 231 -4.50 13.40 -5.27
N MET A 232 -3.99 13.55 -4.06
CA MET A 232 -4.71 13.16 -2.85
C MET A 232 -5.99 13.96 -2.66
N ASP A 233 -6.00 15.24 -3.05
CA ASP A 233 -7.16 16.12 -2.93
C ASP A 233 -8.18 15.92 -4.06
N HIS A 234 -7.76 15.51 -5.26
CA HIS A 234 -8.60 15.56 -6.47
C HIS A 234 -8.80 14.23 -7.19
N SER A 235 -7.98 13.19 -6.97
CA SER A 235 -8.06 11.94 -7.74
C SER A 235 -9.44 11.27 -7.71
N TRP A 236 -10.17 11.42 -6.62
CA TRP A 236 -11.53 10.88 -6.44
C TRP A 236 -12.53 11.50 -7.43
N GLU A 237 -12.33 12.72 -7.89
CA GLU A 237 -13.18 13.40 -8.88
C GLU A 237 -13.14 12.67 -10.25
N TYR A 238 -12.04 11.98 -10.52
CA TYR A 238 -11.81 11.17 -11.73
C TYR A 238 -12.03 9.67 -11.49
N GLY A 239 -12.53 9.28 -10.32
CA GLY A 239 -12.77 7.89 -9.98
C GLY A 239 -11.56 7.11 -9.52
N PHE A 240 -10.46 7.78 -9.16
CA PHE A 240 -9.26 7.17 -8.58
C PHE A 240 -9.19 7.41 -7.07
N ILE A 241 -8.67 6.44 -6.34
CA ILE A 241 -8.42 6.54 -4.90
C ILE A 241 -6.94 6.39 -4.59
N LEU A 242 -6.46 7.05 -3.54
CA LEU A 242 -5.22 6.68 -2.88
C LEU A 242 -5.44 5.30 -2.24
N ARG A 243 -4.88 4.27 -2.86
CA ARG A 243 -5.24 2.87 -2.56
C ARG A 243 -4.75 2.36 -1.22
N TYR A 244 -3.54 2.76 -0.84
CA TYR A 244 -2.85 2.31 0.36
C TYR A 244 -2.55 3.50 1.28
N PRO A 245 -3.59 4.08 1.93
CA PRO A 245 -3.43 5.25 2.78
C PRO A 245 -2.73 4.89 4.10
N GLY A 246 -2.14 5.90 4.75
CA GLY A 246 -1.47 5.74 6.03
C GLY A 246 -2.40 5.17 7.11
N GLY A 247 -1.88 4.26 7.93
CA GLY A 247 -2.63 3.64 9.03
C GLY A 247 -3.60 2.52 8.63
N LYS A 248 -3.65 2.11 7.34
CA LYS A 248 -4.53 1.05 6.83
C LYS A 248 -3.81 -0.23 6.41
N SER A 249 -2.52 -0.36 6.67
CA SER A 249 -1.71 -1.51 6.21
C SER A 249 -2.19 -2.86 6.72
N GLU A 250 -2.75 -2.91 7.92
CA GLU A 250 -3.34 -4.15 8.47
C GLU A 250 -4.60 -4.60 7.69
N THR A 251 -5.35 -3.65 7.13
CA THR A 251 -6.58 -3.91 6.35
C THR A 251 -6.27 -4.19 4.89
N THR A 252 -5.31 -3.47 4.30
CA THR A 252 -4.98 -3.58 2.87
C THR A 252 -3.92 -4.64 2.58
N GLY A 253 -3.10 -5.01 3.59
CA GLY A 253 -1.96 -5.91 3.46
C GLY A 253 -0.71 -5.28 2.84
N ILE A 254 -0.77 -4.00 2.46
CA ILE A 254 0.32 -3.25 1.82
C ILE A 254 0.68 -2.03 2.69
N ILE A 255 1.94 -1.66 2.71
CA ILE A 255 2.42 -0.45 3.42
C ILE A 255 1.83 0.81 2.80
N TYR A 256 2.03 1.97 3.47
CA TYR A 256 1.64 3.26 2.92
C TYR A 256 2.37 3.55 1.61
N GLU A 257 1.62 3.82 0.55
CA GLU A 257 2.13 4.12 -0.79
C GLU A 257 1.47 5.38 -1.36
N PRO A 258 2.01 6.59 -1.07
CA PRO A 258 1.42 7.84 -1.55
C PRO A 258 1.40 7.99 -3.08
N TRP A 259 2.09 7.14 -3.81
CA TRP A 259 2.16 7.14 -5.29
C TRP A 259 1.13 6.24 -5.96
N HIS A 260 0.47 5.29 -5.24
CA HIS A 260 -0.35 4.24 -5.84
C HIS A 260 -1.82 4.63 -5.87
N TYR A 261 -2.36 4.79 -7.08
CA TYR A 261 -3.76 5.16 -7.33
C TYR A 261 -4.50 4.03 -8.04
N ARG A 262 -5.71 3.71 -7.53
CA ARG A 262 -6.59 2.68 -8.06
C ARG A 262 -7.88 3.29 -8.59
N TYR A 263 -8.26 2.93 -9.84
CA TYR A 263 -9.55 3.28 -10.41
C TYR A 263 -10.67 2.40 -9.83
N VAL A 264 -11.71 3.05 -9.32
CA VAL A 264 -12.91 2.41 -8.73
C VAL A 264 -14.21 3.04 -9.22
N GLY A 265 -14.13 4.03 -10.14
CA GLY A 265 -15.26 4.84 -10.60
C GLY A 265 -15.60 5.99 -9.64
N GLN A 266 -16.24 7.04 -10.18
CA GLN A 266 -16.43 8.31 -9.46
C GLN A 266 -17.31 8.16 -8.21
N ALA A 267 -18.37 7.35 -8.27
CA ALA A 267 -19.30 7.20 -7.14
C ALA A 267 -18.59 6.56 -5.93
N ALA A 268 -17.92 5.41 -6.13
CA ALA A 268 -17.17 4.72 -5.08
C ALA A 268 -15.98 5.57 -4.59
N ALA A 269 -15.24 6.21 -5.50
CA ALA A 269 -14.11 7.06 -5.15
C ALA A 269 -14.53 8.24 -4.25
N ARG A 270 -15.66 8.87 -4.55
CA ARG A 270 -16.22 9.95 -3.72
C ARG A 270 -16.58 9.48 -2.33
N GLU A 271 -17.25 8.33 -2.20
CA GLU A 271 -17.62 7.79 -0.88
C GLU A 271 -16.39 7.40 -0.07
N ILE A 272 -15.43 6.70 -0.69
CA ILE A 272 -14.16 6.31 -0.08
C ILE A 272 -13.40 7.54 0.43
N TYR A 273 -13.26 8.58 -0.41
CA TYR A 273 -12.59 9.83 -0.05
C TYR A 273 -13.30 10.55 1.10
N THR A 274 -14.63 10.76 0.98
CA THR A 274 -15.40 11.53 1.97
C THR A 274 -15.43 10.88 3.33
N GLN A 275 -15.41 9.55 3.39
CA GLN A 275 -15.50 8.78 4.64
C GLN A 275 -14.11 8.36 5.17
N GLY A 276 -13.02 8.61 4.43
CA GLY A 276 -11.66 8.21 4.80
C GLY A 276 -11.46 6.70 4.85
N LEU A 277 -12.13 5.97 3.97
CA LEU A 277 -12.07 4.51 3.89
C LEU A 277 -10.93 4.03 2.98
N CYS A 278 -10.51 2.77 3.12
CA CYS A 278 -9.85 2.04 2.04
C CYS A 278 -10.88 1.21 1.26
N LEU A 279 -10.45 0.58 0.15
CA LEU A 279 -11.38 -0.18 -0.71
C LEU A 279 -12.03 -1.35 0.03
N GLU A 280 -11.29 -2.05 0.88
CA GLU A 280 -11.79 -3.15 1.71
C GLU A 280 -12.95 -2.70 2.61
N GLU A 281 -12.74 -1.62 3.36
CA GLU A 281 -13.76 -1.07 4.28
C GLU A 281 -15.00 -0.59 3.52
N TYR A 282 -14.81 0.00 2.35
CA TYR A 282 -15.92 0.41 1.49
C TYR A 282 -16.77 -0.80 1.06
N LEU A 283 -16.13 -1.85 0.56
CA LEU A 283 -16.82 -3.07 0.10
C LEU A 283 -17.56 -3.79 1.25
N GLU A 284 -16.96 -3.84 2.44
CA GLU A 284 -17.62 -4.35 3.64
C GLU A 284 -18.88 -3.54 3.98
N SER A 285 -18.81 -2.21 3.89
CA SER A 285 -19.94 -1.33 4.18
C SER A 285 -21.07 -1.49 3.17
N GLU A 286 -20.78 -1.72 1.89
CA GLU A 286 -21.78 -1.97 0.84
C GLU A 286 -22.46 -3.33 1.00
N THR A 287 -21.73 -4.35 1.44
CA THR A 287 -22.30 -5.68 1.72
C THR A 287 -23.24 -5.68 2.92
N ALA A 288 -23.07 -4.74 3.86
CA ALA A 288 -23.89 -4.59 5.06
C ALA A 288 -25.16 -3.74 4.86
N ARG A 289 -25.32 -3.05 3.73
CA ARG A 289 -26.50 -2.22 3.34
C ARG A 289 -27.55 -3.04 2.60
#